data_44b6b49d1096dcd9f3fbf8280c268fce
#
_entry.id   44b6b49d1096dcd9f3fbf8280c268fce
#
_cell.length_a   1.000
_cell.length_b   1.000
_cell.length_c   1.000
_cell.angle_alpha   90.00
_cell.angle_beta   90.00
_cell.angle_gamma   90.00
#
_symmetry.space_group_name_H-M   'P 1'
#
loop_
_entity.id
_entity.type
_entity.pdbx_description
1 polymer ?
#
loop_
_entity_poly.entity_id
_entity_poly.type
_entity_poly.pdbx_seq_one_letter_code
_entity_poly.pdbx_strand_id
1 'polypeptide(L)'
;MGGGLINPKPLALDMTVGAKASGKAVEKAATGRGGVPLRIVTAAAIFDGHDAAIGIFRRIFQSQGCEVIHLGHDRGADEVAMAAIQEDAHAIAITSYQGGAVEMFTHTKNILDEHGFDHIFLCGGGGGTILPAEIKHLRDAGIARIYSPDDGRDLGLVGMVEEAMATAAKNDLMDSQRFIFAAPVNAGQHGEVARLLTLAENAEESEYRAVLDQIRSSPHEKTAPVIGLTGTGGAGKSSLTDELMLRIQRDNPNLKIALLATDPTRKKTGGALLGDRIRMNSLTNENLYMRSFASRGSGREIADCLGRAIEVCQTVGFDLIMVETSGIGQGDDAITEVADVS
;
A
#
# COMPACT_ATOMS: atom_id res chain seq x y z
N MET A 1 -55.96 -5.64 -29.74
CA MET A 1 -54.95 -4.57 -29.69
C MET A 1 -53.87 -5.03 -28.70
N GLY A 2 -52.81 -5.58 -29.25
CA GLY A 2 -51.71 -6.14 -28.46
C GLY A 2 -50.60 -5.11 -28.29
N GLY A 3 -50.38 -4.70 -27.05
CA GLY A 3 -49.22 -3.86 -26.68
C GLY A 3 -48.02 -4.77 -26.37
N GLY A 4 -47.09 -4.86 -27.32
CA GLY A 4 -45.85 -5.57 -27.12
C GLY A 4 -44.90 -4.78 -26.18
N LEU A 5 -44.55 -5.40 -25.05
CA LEU A 5 -43.50 -4.95 -24.18
C LEU A 5 -42.15 -5.05 -24.92
N ILE A 6 -41.55 -3.93 -25.19
CA ILE A 6 -40.17 -3.84 -25.71
C ILE A 6 -39.26 -4.12 -24.54
N ASN A 7 -38.65 -5.29 -24.54
CA ASN A 7 -37.63 -5.67 -23.59
C ASN A 7 -36.28 -5.01 -24.06
N PRO A 8 -35.70 -4.05 -23.32
CA PRO A 8 -34.41 -3.49 -23.73
C PRO A 8 -33.33 -4.56 -23.58
N LYS A 9 -32.68 -4.87 -24.71
CA LYS A 9 -31.48 -5.71 -24.70
C LYS A 9 -30.44 -5.09 -23.75
N PRO A 10 -29.78 -5.89 -22.90
CA PRO A 10 -28.66 -5.38 -22.11
C PRO A 10 -27.60 -4.86 -23.07
N LEU A 11 -27.12 -3.63 -22.84
CA LEU A 11 -25.94 -3.09 -23.50
C LEU A 11 -24.78 -4.03 -23.15
N ALA A 12 -24.39 -4.86 -24.12
CA ALA A 12 -23.10 -5.54 -24.04
C ALA A 12 -22.04 -4.45 -24.12
N LEU A 13 -21.37 -4.16 -23.01
CA LEU A 13 -20.14 -3.38 -23.00
C LEU A 13 -19.15 -4.15 -23.86
N ASP A 14 -18.85 -3.61 -25.03
CA ASP A 14 -17.80 -4.15 -25.89
C ASP A 14 -16.45 -3.95 -25.22
N MET A 15 -15.99 -5.00 -24.53
CA MET A 15 -14.70 -5.05 -23.83
C MET A 15 -13.50 -5.08 -24.80
N THR A 16 -13.75 -4.91 -26.10
CA THR A 16 -12.74 -4.87 -27.16
C THR A 16 -12.38 -3.46 -27.62
N VAL A 17 -12.82 -2.38 -26.93
CA VAL A 17 -12.31 -1.05 -27.20
C VAL A 17 -10.83 -1.03 -26.84
N GLY A 18 -10.12 -1.28 -27.88
CA GLY A 18 -8.74 -1.53 -28.04
C GLY A 18 -7.85 -0.53 -27.31
N ALA A 19 -7.17 -1.04 -26.36
CA ALA A 19 -5.83 -0.63 -26.08
C ALA A 19 -4.95 -0.89 -27.31
N LYS A 20 -4.91 0.04 -28.25
CA LYS A 20 -3.69 0.30 -28.99
C LYS A 20 -2.77 1.06 -28.03
N ALA A 21 -2.42 0.41 -26.94
CA ALA A 21 -1.21 0.70 -26.21
C ALA A 21 -0.07 0.51 -27.20
N SER A 22 0.72 1.56 -27.40
CA SER A 22 2.00 1.45 -28.11
C SER A 22 2.75 0.30 -27.47
N GLY A 23 2.90 -0.81 -28.22
CA GLY A 23 3.40 -2.08 -27.70
C GLY A 23 4.90 -2.03 -27.40
N LYS A 24 5.26 -1.44 -26.28
CA LYS A 24 6.46 -1.80 -25.54
C LYS A 24 5.96 -2.45 -24.25
N ALA A 25 6.13 -3.76 -24.17
CA ALA A 25 5.99 -4.47 -22.92
C ALA A 25 6.87 -3.74 -21.88
N VAL A 26 6.25 -3.26 -20.79
CA VAL A 26 7.00 -2.73 -19.66
C VAL A 26 7.63 -3.95 -18.99
N GLU A 27 8.87 -4.26 -19.38
CA GLU A 27 9.65 -5.39 -18.81
C GLU A 27 10.22 -5.06 -17.42
N LYS A 28 9.92 -3.86 -16.87
CA LYS A 28 10.56 -3.35 -15.67
C LYS A 28 9.53 -2.66 -14.77
N ALA A 29 9.66 -2.87 -13.45
CA ALA A 29 8.87 -2.16 -12.45
C ALA A 29 8.92 -0.63 -12.69
N ALA A 30 7.79 0.06 -12.52
CA ALA A 30 7.78 1.51 -12.52
C ALA A 30 8.47 2.02 -11.26
N THR A 31 9.45 2.93 -11.40
CA THR A 31 10.26 3.42 -10.28
C THR A 31 10.13 4.93 -10.13
N GLY A 32 10.16 5.39 -8.88
CA GLY A 32 10.35 6.78 -8.51
C GLY A 32 11.83 7.22 -8.58
N ARG A 33 12.10 8.45 -8.14
CA ARG A 33 13.47 8.89 -7.86
C ARG A 33 14.09 7.96 -6.82
N GLY A 34 15.41 7.81 -6.83
CA GLY A 34 16.11 6.86 -5.95
C GLY A 34 15.95 5.39 -6.37
N GLY A 35 15.20 5.07 -7.45
CA GLY A 35 15.09 3.71 -7.99
C GLY A 35 14.09 2.81 -7.26
N VAL A 36 13.36 3.32 -6.27
CA VAL A 36 12.34 2.56 -5.52
C VAL A 36 11.13 2.31 -6.41
N PRO A 37 10.59 1.08 -6.47
CA PRO A 37 9.34 0.80 -7.17
C PRO A 37 8.19 1.67 -6.66
N LEU A 38 7.37 2.20 -7.60
CA LEU A 38 6.25 3.06 -7.24
C LEU A 38 5.21 2.28 -6.41
N ARG A 39 5.00 2.72 -5.17
CA ARG A 39 4.01 2.18 -4.23
C ARG A 39 2.80 3.09 -4.20
N ILE A 40 1.63 2.53 -4.54
CA ILE A 40 0.39 3.29 -4.67
C ILE A 40 -0.68 2.66 -3.77
N VAL A 41 -1.21 3.42 -2.83
CA VAL A 41 -2.39 3.02 -2.04
C VAL A 41 -3.64 3.34 -2.85
N THR A 42 -4.58 2.40 -2.92
CA THR A 42 -5.85 2.57 -3.64
C THR A 42 -7.04 2.22 -2.75
N ALA A 43 -8.05 3.08 -2.69
CA ALA A 43 -9.26 2.89 -1.89
C ALA A 43 -10.50 3.51 -2.54
N ALA A 44 -11.68 2.96 -2.27
CA ALA A 44 -12.93 3.70 -2.40
C ALA A 44 -13.31 4.29 -1.04
N ALA A 45 -13.81 5.53 -1.04
CA ALA A 45 -14.13 6.30 0.15
C ALA A 45 -15.19 5.62 1.02
N ILE A 46 -15.28 6.05 2.28
CA ILE A 46 -16.31 5.59 3.22
C ILE A 46 -17.71 5.80 2.64
N PHE A 47 -18.61 4.84 2.87
CA PHE A 47 -19.97 4.77 2.32
C PHE A 47 -20.04 4.61 0.79
N ASP A 48 -18.90 4.42 0.13
CA ASP A 48 -18.86 4.18 -1.32
C ASP A 48 -18.62 2.70 -1.63
N GLY A 49 -19.68 2.01 -2.06
CA GLY A 49 -19.65 0.61 -2.49
C GLY A 49 -19.27 0.43 -3.96
N HIS A 50 -18.89 1.49 -4.69
CA HIS A 50 -18.51 1.40 -6.11
C HIS A 50 -17.07 0.90 -6.30
N ASP A 51 -16.82 -0.35 -5.93
CA ASP A 51 -15.51 -1.00 -5.99
C ASP A 51 -14.98 -1.22 -7.43
N ALA A 52 -15.89 -1.25 -8.41
CA ALA A 52 -15.54 -1.50 -9.80
C ALA A 52 -14.56 -0.46 -10.36
N ALA A 53 -14.77 0.83 -10.06
CA ALA A 53 -13.94 1.91 -10.57
C ALA A 53 -12.52 1.81 -10.00
N ILE A 54 -12.37 1.76 -8.68
CA ILE A 54 -11.05 1.63 -8.04
C ILE A 54 -10.38 0.31 -8.41
N GLY A 55 -11.16 -0.76 -8.61
CA GLY A 55 -10.67 -2.05 -9.08
C GLY A 55 -10.07 -1.98 -10.49
N ILE A 56 -10.60 -1.11 -11.38
CA ILE A 56 -10.01 -0.86 -12.71
C ILE A 56 -8.70 -0.08 -12.57
N PHE A 57 -8.68 1.04 -11.85
CA PHE A 57 -7.47 1.83 -11.62
C PHE A 57 -6.35 1.01 -10.99
N ARG A 58 -6.66 0.21 -9.96
CA ARG A 58 -5.72 -0.73 -9.36
C ARG A 58 -5.05 -1.65 -10.39
N ARG A 59 -5.86 -2.23 -11.31
CA ARG A 59 -5.33 -3.12 -12.36
C ARG A 59 -4.44 -2.38 -13.35
N ILE A 60 -4.78 -1.13 -13.70
CA ILE A 60 -3.97 -0.32 -14.60
C ILE A 60 -2.64 0.03 -13.92
N PHE A 61 -2.63 0.56 -12.69
CA PHE A 61 -1.39 0.79 -11.93
C PHE A 61 -0.50 -0.45 -11.87
N GLN A 62 -1.09 -1.61 -11.50
CA GLN A 62 -0.35 -2.87 -11.44
C GLN A 62 0.19 -3.30 -12.82
N SER A 63 -0.57 -3.08 -13.89
CA SER A 63 -0.12 -3.43 -15.25
C SER A 63 0.98 -2.53 -15.77
N GLN A 64 1.09 -1.31 -15.24
CA GLN A 64 2.15 -0.35 -15.52
C GLN A 64 3.39 -0.54 -14.61
N GLY A 65 3.44 -1.59 -13.79
CA GLY A 65 4.60 -1.94 -13.00
C GLY A 65 4.63 -1.38 -11.57
N CYS A 66 3.53 -0.81 -11.07
CA CYS A 66 3.45 -0.33 -9.69
C CYS A 66 3.22 -1.48 -8.69
N GLU A 67 3.71 -1.30 -7.47
CA GLU A 67 3.31 -2.04 -6.28
C GLU A 67 2.05 -1.37 -5.72
N VAL A 68 0.91 -2.07 -5.76
CA VAL A 68 -0.38 -1.50 -5.39
C VAL A 68 -0.90 -2.10 -4.09
N ILE A 69 -0.99 -1.27 -3.06
CA ILE A 69 -1.64 -1.59 -1.79
C ILE A 69 -3.13 -1.27 -1.94
N HIS A 70 -3.96 -2.30 -2.04
CA HIS A 70 -5.39 -2.12 -2.26
C HIS A 70 -6.18 -2.33 -0.98
N LEU A 71 -6.88 -1.27 -0.54
CA LEU A 71 -7.67 -1.31 0.68
C LEU A 71 -9.14 -1.71 0.44
N GLY A 72 -9.59 -1.74 -0.83
CA GLY A 72 -10.96 -2.06 -1.17
C GLY A 72 -11.89 -0.85 -1.13
N HIS A 73 -13.14 -1.09 -0.74
CA HIS A 73 -14.19 -0.07 -0.63
C HIS A 73 -14.53 0.23 0.83
N ASP A 74 -15.33 1.28 1.03
CA ASP A 74 -15.83 1.70 2.35
C ASP A 74 -14.71 1.97 3.36
N ARG A 75 -13.70 2.77 2.94
CA ARG A 75 -12.53 3.08 3.75
C ARG A 75 -12.54 4.52 4.27
N GLY A 76 -12.32 4.65 5.59
CA GLY A 76 -12.16 5.93 6.25
C GLY A 76 -10.84 6.63 5.90
N ALA A 77 -10.80 7.96 6.08
CA ALA A 77 -9.62 8.75 5.82
C ALA A 77 -8.42 8.31 6.68
N ASP A 78 -8.67 7.98 7.96
CA ASP A 78 -7.66 7.49 8.90
C ASP A 78 -7.03 6.19 8.40
N GLU A 79 -7.84 5.21 7.99
CA GLU A 79 -7.34 3.94 7.47
C GLU A 79 -6.47 4.14 6.23
N VAL A 80 -6.92 5.02 5.31
CA VAL A 80 -6.20 5.27 4.05
C VAL A 80 -4.88 5.99 4.30
N ALA A 81 -4.90 7.03 5.14
CA ALA A 81 -3.69 7.79 5.46
C ALA A 81 -2.68 6.94 6.23
N MET A 82 -3.13 6.24 7.29
CA MET A 82 -2.23 5.38 8.08
C MET A 82 -1.66 4.21 7.27
N ALA A 83 -2.45 3.62 6.36
CA ALA A 83 -1.94 2.62 5.44
C ALA A 83 -0.83 3.20 4.55
N ALA A 84 -1.02 4.41 4.00
CA ALA A 84 -0.02 5.04 3.15
C ALA A 84 1.26 5.40 3.92
N ILE A 85 1.14 5.85 5.17
CA ILE A 85 2.27 6.13 6.07
C ILE A 85 3.03 4.83 6.38
N GLN A 86 2.36 3.78 6.83
CA GLN A 86 2.99 2.50 7.18
C GLN A 86 3.64 1.81 5.99
N GLU A 87 3.09 2.01 4.80
CA GLU A 87 3.62 1.48 3.55
C GLU A 87 4.66 2.40 2.89
N ASP A 88 4.96 3.58 3.47
CA ASP A 88 5.82 4.61 2.89
C ASP A 88 5.50 4.82 1.40
N ALA A 89 4.22 5.12 1.10
CA ALA A 89 3.72 5.15 -0.25
C ALA A 89 4.15 6.41 -1.01
N HIS A 90 4.28 6.32 -2.35
CA HIS A 90 4.50 7.48 -3.19
C HIS A 90 3.20 8.26 -3.44
N ALA A 91 2.06 7.55 -3.49
CA ALA A 91 0.78 8.17 -3.78
C ALA A 91 -0.41 7.41 -3.18
N ILE A 92 -1.51 8.15 -3.03
CA ILE A 92 -2.84 7.63 -2.70
C ILE A 92 -3.79 7.98 -3.85
N ALA A 93 -4.57 7.00 -4.31
CA ALA A 93 -5.64 7.18 -5.28
C ALA A 93 -6.98 6.76 -4.67
N ILE A 94 -7.90 7.73 -4.50
CA ILE A 94 -9.22 7.51 -3.88
C ILE A 94 -10.31 7.72 -4.92
N THR A 95 -11.26 6.79 -5.00
CA THR A 95 -12.54 7.03 -5.69
C THR A 95 -13.63 7.39 -4.69
N SER A 96 -14.50 8.36 -5.04
CA SER A 96 -15.63 8.78 -4.22
C SER A 96 -16.82 9.13 -5.08
N TYR A 97 -17.77 8.20 -5.20
CA TYR A 97 -19.02 8.38 -5.94
C TYR A 97 -20.20 8.70 -5.03
N GLN A 98 -19.94 8.97 -3.76
CA GLN A 98 -20.91 9.37 -2.74
C GLN A 98 -20.63 10.80 -2.27
N GLY A 99 -21.55 11.39 -1.52
CA GLY A 99 -21.30 12.64 -0.81
C GLY A 99 -20.18 12.49 0.22
N GLY A 100 -19.55 13.62 0.63
CA GLY A 100 -18.44 13.61 1.61
C GLY A 100 -17.05 13.50 0.99
N ALA A 101 -16.92 13.66 -0.32
CA ALA A 101 -15.61 13.63 -0.99
C ALA A 101 -14.68 14.74 -0.45
N VAL A 102 -15.21 15.95 -0.21
CA VAL A 102 -14.41 17.08 0.28
C VAL A 102 -13.81 16.74 1.66
N GLU A 103 -14.64 16.22 2.56
CA GLU A 103 -14.22 15.82 3.90
C GLU A 103 -13.21 14.68 3.85
N MET A 104 -13.46 13.67 3.03
CA MET A 104 -12.57 12.51 2.86
C MET A 104 -11.16 12.94 2.42
N PHE A 105 -11.06 13.72 1.34
CA PHE A 105 -9.77 14.18 0.83
C PHE A 105 -9.07 15.14 1.79
N THR A 106 -9.81 16.09 2.37
CA THR A 106 -9.25 17.06 3.31
C THR A 106 -8.74 16.39 4.58
N HIS A 107 -9.50 15.45 5.13
CA HIS A 107 -9.09 14.75 6.35
C HIS A 107 -7.89 13.84 6.08
N THR A 108 -7.89 13.09 4.96
CA THR A 108 -6.71 12.30 4.54
C THR A 108 -5.47 13.18 4.45
N LYS A 109 -5.57 14.36 3.80
CA LYS A 109 -4.45 15.31 3.67
C LYS A 109 -3.95 15.80 5.02
N ASN A 110 -4.86 16.19 5.93
CA ASN A 110 -4.49 16.68 7.25
C ASN A 110 -3.71 15.63 8.04
N ILE A 111 -4.13 14.36 8.02
CA ILE A 111 -3.41 13.28 8.71
C ILE A 111 -2.01 13.10 8.13
N LEU A 112 -1.86 13.13 6.80
CA LEU A 112 -0.54 13.04 6.16
C LEU A 112 0.38 14.18 6.59
N ASP A 113 -0.16 15.42 6.65
CA ASP A 113 0.60 16.61 7.05
C ASP A 113 1.01 16.55 8.52
N GLU A 114 0.10 16.17 9.41
CA GLU A 114 0.34 16.02 10.85
C GLU A 114 1.46 14.99 11.15
N HIS A 115 1.58 13.96 10.31
CA HIS A 115 2.61 12.93 10.44
C HIS A 115 3.89 13.23 9.62
N GLY A 116 3.98 14.37 8.92
CA GLY A 116 5.15 14.72 8.09
C GLY A 116 5.29 13.89 6.81
N PHE A 117 4.15 13.46 6.25
CA PHE A 117 4.04 12.70 4.99
C PHE A 117 3.36 13.52 3.87
N ASP A 118 3.53 14.84 3.91
CA ASP A 118 3.02 15.81 2.94
C ASP A 118 3.50 15.56 1.50
N HIS A 119 4.62 14.84 1.35
CA HIS A 119 5.18 14.43 0.06
C HIS A 119 4.33 13.38 -0.66
N ILE A 120 3.45 12.65 0.03
CA ILE A 120 2.58 11.64 -0.60
C ILE A 120 1.59 12.33 -1.55
N PHE A 121 1.66 11.96 -2.83
CA PHE A 121 0.75 12.51 -3.84
C PHE A 121 -0.67 11.99 -3.64
N LEU A 122 -1.56 12.86 -3.17
CA LEU A 122 -2.98 12.52 -2.99
C LEU A 122 -3.77 12.91 -4.24
N CYS A 123 -4.40 11.93 -4.88
CA CYS A 123 -5.27 12.15 -6.04
C CYS A 123 -6.54 11.29 -5.98
N GLY A 124 -7.49 11.60 -6.83
CA GLY A 124 -8.70 10.80 -6.96
C GLY A 124 -9.76 11.42 -7.85
N GLY A 125 -10.98 10.91 -7.74
CA GLY A 125 -12.12 11.41 -8.50
C GLY A 125 -13.42 10.68 -8.13
N GLY A 126 -14.54 11.19 -8.65
CA GLY A 126 -15.88 10.66 -8.35
C GLY A 126 -16.84 10.70 -9.55
N GLY A 127 -16.33 10.66 -10.78
CA GLY A 127 -17.17 10.53 -11.99
C GLY A 127 -18.26 11.60 -12.17
N GLY A 128 -18.09 12.78 -11.60
CA GLY A 128 -19.06 13.87 -11.67
C GLY A 128 -19.89 14.10 -10.41
N THR A 129 -19.73 13.28 -9.38
CA THR A 129 -20.32 13.52 -8.05
C THR A 129 -19.59 14.63 -7.30
N ILE A 130 -18.29 14.85 -7.62
CA ILE A 130 -17.50 15.97 -7.10
C ILE A 130 -17.69 17.15 -8.03
N LEU A 131 -18.30 18.23 -7.54
CA LEU A 131 -18.64 19.40 -8.34
C LEU A 131 -17.40 20.24 -8.68
N PRO A 132 -17.40 21.02 -9.79
CA PRO A 132 -16.26 21.87 -10.15
C PRO A 132 -15.83 22.84 -9.04
N ALA A 133 -16.78 23.37 -8.27
CA ALA A 133 -16.50 24.24 -7.12
C ALA A 133 -15.77 23.48 -5.99
N GLU A 134 -16.15 22.23 -5.74
CA GLU A 134 -15.50 21.35 -4.76
C GLU A 134 -14.09 20.95 -5.21
N ILE A 135 -13.91 20.63 -6.49
CA ILE A 135 -12.58 20.37 -7.09
C ILE A 135 -11.67 21.58 -6.89
N LYS A 136 -12.20 22.81 -7.12
CA LYS A 136 -11.43 24.03 -6.88
C LYS A 136 -11.08 24.18 -5.39
N HIS A 137 -12.05 23.98 -4.49
CA HIS A 137 -11.83 24.04 -3.05
C HIS A 137 -10.75 23.05 -2.59
N LEU A 138 -10.82 21.80 -3.04
CA LEU A 138 -9.83 20.75 -2.73
C LEU A 138 -8.43 21.11 -3.22
N ARG A 139 -8.33 21.68 -4.41
CA ARG A 139 -7.06 22.17 -4.95
C ARG A 139 -6.48 23.32 -4.12
N ASP A 140 -7.33 24.28 -3.72
CA ASP A 140 -6.94 25.40 -2.86
C ASP A 140 -6.51 24.91 -1.47
N ALA A 141 -7.04 23.77 -1.00
CA ALA A 141 -6.64 23.06 0.22
C ALA A 141 -5.39 22.19 0.08
N GLY A 142 -4.73 22.19 -1.09
CA GLY A 142 -3.48 21.47 -1.29
C GLY A 142 -3.62 20.02 -1.78
N ILE A 143 -4.83 19.56 -2.11
CA ILE A 143 -5.00 18.25 -2.76
C ILE A 143 -4.55 18.37 -4.22
N ALA A 144 -3.53 17.60 -4.55
CA ALA A 144 -2.77 17.82 -5.77
C ALA A 144 -3.58 17.59 -7.06
N ARG A 145 -4.49 16.59 -7.09
CA ARG A 145 -5.22 16.25 -8.30
C ARG A 145 -6.57 15.56 -8.03
N ILE A 146 -7.66 16.19 -8.44
CA ILE A 146 -8.99 15.56 -8.54
C ILE A 146 -9.36 15.48 -10.01
N TYR A 147 -9.57 14.27 -10.50
CA TYR A 147 -9.95 14.00 -11.88
C TYR A 147 -11.46 14.20 -12.09
N SER A 148 -11.80 15.09 -12.99
CA SER A 148 -13.16 15.36 -13.44
C SER A 148 -13.57 14.38 -14.57
N PRO A 149 -14.87 14.32 -14.94
CA PRO A 149 -15.31 13.59 -16.12
C PRO A 149 -14.68 14.08 -17.42
N ASP A 150 -14.31 15.36 -17.51
CA ASP A 150 -13.63 15.93 -18.68
C ASP A 150 -12.21 15.37 -18.79
N ASP A 151 -11.48 15.32 -17.68
CA ASP A 151 -10.16 14.65 -17.65
C ASP A 151 -10.26 13.19 -18.13
N GLY A 152 -11.33 12.49 -17.74
CA GLY A 152 -11.57 11.11 -18.18
C GLY A 152 -11.83 10.99 -19.69
N ARG A 153 -12.47 12.01 -20.32
CA ARG A 153 -12.66 12.07 -21.77
C ARG A 153 -11.39 12.40 -22.53
N ASP A 154 -10.60 13.32 -21.99
CA ASP A 154 -9.39 13.84 -22.65
C ASP A 154 -8.20 12.89 -22.52
N LEU A 155 -7.95 12.36 -21.32
CA LEU A 155 -6.81 11.51 -21.01
C LEU A 155 -7.11 10.00 -21.13
N GLY A 156 -8.38 9.62 -20.93
CA GLY A 156 -8.75 8.23 -20.70
C GLY A 156 -8.21 7.69 -19.37
N LEU A 157 -8.62 6.48 -19.00
CA LEU A 157 -8.23 5.86 -17.73
C LEU A 157 -6.71 5.62 -17.63
N VAL A 158 -6.09 5.21 -18.75
CA VAL A 158 -4.64 4.96 -18.80
C VAL A 158 -3.87 6.25 -18.64
N GLY A 159 -4.26 7.32 -19.35
CA GLY A 159 -3.57 8.62 -19.26
C GLY A 159 -3.68 9.26 -17.88
N MET A 160 -4.83 9.11 -17.19
CA MET A 160 -4.95 9.55 -15.78
C MET A 160 -3.98 8.80 -14.86
N VAL A 161 -3.83 7.49 -15.05
CA VAL A 161 -2.88 6.69 -14.28
C VAL A 161 -1.43 7.09 -14.58
N GLU A 162 -1.09 7.29 -15.86
CA GLU A 162 0.25 7.72 -16.29
C GLU A 162 0.61 9.11 -15.71
N GLU A 163 -0.33 10.06 -15.70
CA GLU A 163 -0.14 11.37 -15.07
C GLU A 163 0.11 11.24 -13.55
N ALA A 164 -0.71 10.42 -12.87
CA ALA A 164 -0.55 10.17 -11.44
C ALA A 164 0.80 9.53 -11.12
N MET A 165 1.22 8.52 -11.90
CA MET A 165 2.51 7.86 -11.76
C MET A 165 3.67 8.82 -12.00
N ALA A 166 3.60 9.65 -13.04
CA ALA A 166 4.64 10.63 -13.36
C ALA A 166 4.80 11.68 -12.25
N THR A 167 3.69 12.01 -11.55
CA THR A 167 3.75 12.93 -10.42
C THR A 167 4.30 12.22 -9.16
N ALA A 168 3.81 11.04 -8.84
CA ALA A 168 4.30 10.23 -7.73
C ALA A 168 5.80 9.90 -7.85
N ALA A 169 6.27 9.66 -9.06
CA ALA A 169 7.68 9.34 -9.34
C ALA A 169 8.68 10.47 -9.04
N LYS A 170 8.19 11.70 -8.80
CA LYS A 170 9.04 12.82 -8.38
C LYS A 170 9.50 12.70 -6.94
N ASN A 171 8.80 11.93 -6.12
CA ASN A 171 9.15 11.68 -4.74
C ASN A 171 10.35 10.74 -4.66
N ASP A 172 11.38 11.17 -3.96
CA ASP A 172 12.57 10.37 -3.70
C ASP A 172 12.49 9.76 -2.30
N LEU A 173 12.11 8.49 -2.25
CA LEU A 173 12.02 7.78 -0.96
C LEU A 173 13.40 7.36 -0.42
N MET A 174 14.46 7.49 -1.22
CA MET A 174 15.84 7.23 -0.82
C MET A 174 16.66 8.51 -0.56
N ASP A 175 16.00 9.68 -0.52
CA ASP A 175 16.68 10.92 -0.11
C ASP A 175 17.26 10.75 1.31
N SER A 176 18.56 10.96 1.44
CA SER A 176 19.30 10.79 2.69
C SER A 176 18.76 11.62 3.86
N GLN A 177 18.12 12.76 3.59
CA GLN A 177 17.49 13.59 4.62
C GLN A 177 16.34 12.89 5.33
N ARG A 178 15.70 11.91 4.69
CA ARG A 178 14.61 11.14 5.27
C ARG A 178 15.07 10.16 6.36
N PHE A 179 16.37 9.87 6.41
CA PHE A 179 16.98 8.93 7.36
C PHE A 179 17.77 9.63 8.48
N ILE A 180 17.56 10.95 8.65
CA ILE A 180 18.08 11.71 9.78
C ILE A 180 17.02 11.73 10.87
N PHE A 181 17.24 10.98 11.94
CA PHE A 181 16.33 10.90 13.07
C PHE A 181 16.83 11.74 14.24
N ALA A 182 15.95 12.56 14.84
CA ALA A 182 16.31 13.45 15.95
C ALA A 182 16.50 12.71 17.30
N ALA A 183 15.95 11.50 17.40
CA ALA A 183 16.01 10.64 18.59
C ALA A 183 15.97 9.17 18.16
N PRO A 184 16.28 8.22 19.06
CA PRO A 184 16.09 6.82 18.76
C PRO A 184 14.66 6.53 18.32
N VAL A 185 14.52 5.80 17.21
CA VAL A 185 13.21 5.40 16.69
C VAL A 185 12.63 4.25 17.53
N ASN A 186 11.34 4.31 17.80
CA ASN A 186 10.62 3.25 18.52
C ASN A 186 9.40 2.74 17.73
N ALA A 187 8.89 1.58 18.09
CA ALA A 187 7.82 0.89 17.37
C ALA A 187 6.48 1.67 17.25
N GLY A 188 6.26 2.70 18.08
CA GLY A 188 5.08 3.56 17.97
C GLY A 188 5.23 4.67 16.93
N GLN A 189 6.42 4.91 16.40
CA GLN A 189 6.69 5.92 15.38
C GLN A 189 6.56 5.30 13.98
N HIS A 190 5.31 5.01 13.58
CA HIS A 190 5.02 4.25 12.37
C HIS A 190 5.64 4.85 11.09
N GLY A 191 5.71 6.17 11.00
CA GLY A 191 6.31 6.84 9.85
C GLY A 191 7.83 6.62 9.75
N GLU A 192 8.56 6.74 10.86
CA GLU A 192 9.99 6.48 10.93
C GLU A 192 10.30 4.99 10.69
N VAL A 193 9.49 4.10 11.26
CA VAL A 193 9.58 2.66 10.99
C VAL A 193 9.40 2.37 9.51
N ALA A 194 8.42 3.00 8.86
CA ALA A 194 8.16 2.83 7.43
C ALA A 194 9.35 3.26 6.57
N ARG A 195 9.99 4.41 6.90
CA ARG A 195 11.22 4.88 6.22
C ARG A 195 12.38 3.90 6.40
N LEU A 196 12.58 3.39 7.62
CA LEU A 196 13.61 2.37 7.90
C LEU A 196 13.38 1.08 7.13
N LEU A 197 12.14 0.64 6.99
CA LEU A 197 11.80 -0.53 6.19
C LEU A 197 11.98 -0.28 4.68
N THR A 198 11.72 0.94 4.20
CA THR A 198 12.05 1.34 2.82
C THR A 198 13.55 1.31 2.57
N LEU A 199 14.36 1.79 3.53
CA LEU A 199 15.82 1.69 3.50
C LEU A 199 16.28 0.22 3.48
N ALA A 200 15.75 -0.61 4.39
CA ALA A 200 16.06 -2.04 4.47
C ALA A 200 15.77 -2.79 3.17
N GLU A 201 14.73 -2.36 2.45
CA GLU A 201 14.26 -2.97 1.20
C GLU A 201 15.10 -2.56 -0.02
N ASN A 202 15.66 -1.32 -0.03
CA ASN A 202 16.20 -0.73 -1.26
C ASN A 202 17.66 -0.28 -1.16
N ALA A 203 18.23 -0.09 0.05
CA ALA A 203 19.60 0.40 0.20
C ALA A 203 20.64 -0.72 0.05
N GLU A 204 21.85 -0.30 -0.29
CA GLU A 204 23.04 -1.14 -0.16
C GLU A 204 23.33 -1.46 1.32
N GLU A 205 23.96 -2.61 1.58
CA GLU A 205 24.22 -3.08 2.96
C GLU A 205 24.95 -2.06 3.84
N SER A 206 25.94 -1.37 3.27
CA SER A 206 26.74 -0.37 4.02
C SER A 206 25.92 0.84 4.45
N GLU A 207 25.01 1.32 3.60
CA GLU A 207 24.12 2.44 3.90
C GLU A 207 23.07 2.03 4.96
N TYR A 208 22.44 0.88 4.74
CA TYR A 208 21.49 0.30 5.70
C TYR A 208 22.12 0.16 7.10
N ARG A 209 23.31 -0.44 7.20
CA ARG A 209 24.02 -0.62 8.48
C ARG A 209 24.35 0.71 9.15
N ALA A 210 24.83 1.69 8.39
CA ALA A 210 25.20 3.01 8.94
C ALA A 210 24.00 3.70 9.61
N VAL A 211 22.81 3.62 9.00
CA VAL A 211 21.59 4.19 9.60
C VAL A 211 21.11 3.36 10.79
N LEU A 212 21.10 2.03 10.67
CA LEU A 212 20.64 1.15 11.75
C LEU A 212 21.49 1.33 13.02
N ASP A 213 22.81 1.46 12.89
CA ASP A 213 23.72 1.68 14.01
C ASP A 213 23.48 3.04 14.70
N GLN A 214 23.05 4.07 13.97
CA GLN A 214 22.71 5.38 14.54
C GLN A 214 21.45 5.35 15.41
N ILE A 215 20.44 4.53 15.04
CA ILE A 215 19.18 4.47 15.77
C ILE A 215 19.21 3.47 16.92
N ARG A 216 20.19 2.60 16.97
CA ARG A 216 20.36 1.57 17.99
C ARG A 216 20.77 2.20 19.33
N SER A 217 19.82 2.39 20.23
CA SER A 217 20.00 3.09 21.51
C SER A 217 20.74 2.27 22.56
N SER A 218 20.61 0.95 22.53
CA SER A 218 21.27 -0.05 23.40
C SER A 218 21.02 -1.44 22.81
N PRO A 219 21.88 -2.41 23.03
CA PRO A 219 21.53 -3.78 22.72
C PRO A 219 20.29 -4.12 23.56
N HIS A 220 19.15 -4.34 22.91
CA HIS A 220 17.97 -4.86 23.61
C HIS A 220 18.34 -6.21 24.18
N GLU A 221 18.18 -6.38 25.49
CA GLU A 221 18.42 -7.67 26.18
C GLU A 221 17.49 -8.78 25.66
N LYS A 222 16.42 -8.41 24.94
CA LYS A 222 15.40 -9.33 24.45
C LYS A 222 15.03 -9.01 23.01
N THR A 223 15.40 -9.90 22.09
CA THR A 223 14.92 -9.85 20.69
C THR A 223 13.45 -10.26 20.63
N ALA A 224 12.63 -9.51 19.89
CA ALA A 224 11.23 -9.88 19.65
C ALA A 224 11.16 -11.24 18.96
N PRO A 225 10.31 -12.18 19.44
CA PRO A 225 10.09 -13.44 18.75
C PRO A 225 9.44 -13.23 17.39
N VAL A 226 9.78 -14.10 16.44
CA VAL A 226 9.28 -14.08 15.07
C VAL A 226 8.41 -15.31 14.83
N ILE A 227 7.13 -15.09 14.52
CA ILE A 227 6.18 -16.15 14.16
C ILE A 227 5.97 -16.15 12.65
N GLY A 228 6.29 -17.25 11.99
CA GLY A 228 6.09 -17.47 10.57
C GLY A 228 4.74 -18.14 10.28
N LEU A 229 3.97 -17.57 9.32
CA LEU A 229 2.73 -18.16 8.80
C LEU A 229 2.91 -18.51 7.34
N THR A 230 2.90 -19.78 7.03
CA THR A 230 3.05 -20.30 5.67
C THR A 230 1.94 -21.30 5.33
N GLY A 231 1.84 -21.69 4.08
CA GLY A 231 0.83 -22.64 3.58
C GLY A 231 0.24 -22.20 2.25
N THR A 232 -0.49 -23.09 1.60
CA THR A 232 -1.04 -22.89 0.25
C THR A 232 -2.04 -21.73 0.16
N GLY A 233 -2.20 -21.18 -1.04
CA GLY A 233 -3.23 -20.17 -1.33
C GLY A 233 -4.63 -20.67 -0.94
N GLY A 234 -5.40 -19.82 -0.25
CA GLY A 234 -6.74 -20.19 0.22
C GLY A 234 -6.79 -21.01 1.52
N ALA A 235 -5.66 -21.36 2.15
CA ALA A 235 -5.63 -22.10 3.41
C ALA A 235 -6.10 -21.29 4.64
N GLY A 236 -6.37 -19.99 4.47
CA GLY A 236 -6.85 -19.13 5.55
C GLY A 236 -5.76 -18.44 6.37
N LYS A 237 -4.51 -18.36 5.87
CA LYS A 237 -3.38 -17.73 6.56
C LYS A 237 -3.71 -16.31 7.03
N SER A 238 -4.07 -15.40 6.14
CA SER A 238 -4.36 -14.01 6.48
C SER A 238 -5.53 -13.87 7.46
N SER A 239 -6.53 -14.75 7.38
CA SER A 239 -7.64 -14.78 8.35
C SER A 239 -7.17 -15.27 9.72
N LEU A 240 -6.27 -16.25 9.75
CA LEU A 240 -5.67 -16.72 10.99
C LEU A 240 -4.74 -15.65 11.59
N THR A 241 -3.94 -14.99 10.76
CA THR A 241 -3.06 -13.88 11.16
C THR A 241 -3.87 -12.77 11.83
N ASP A 242 -4.93 -12.29 11.17
CA ASP A 242 -5.81 -11.23 11.69
C ASP A 242 -6.46 -11.63 13.03
N GLU A 243 -6.99 -12.84 13.13
CA GLU A 243 -7.61 -13.35 14.34
C GLU A 243 -6.60 -13.53 15.49
N LEU A 244 -5.39 -13.99 15.19
CA LEU A 244 -4.32 -14.08 16.21
C LEU A 244 -3.93 -12.70 16.71
N MET A 245 -3.74 -11.72 15.83
CA MET A 245 -3.42 -10.34 16.21
C MET A 245 -4.52 -9.75 17.09
N LEU A 246 -5.78 -9.91 16.73
CA LEU A 246 -6.92 -9.46 17.52
C LEU A 246 -6.96 -10.08 18.91
N ARG A 247 -6.73 -11.39 19.02
CA ARG A 247 -6.73 -12.09 20.33
C ARG A 247 -5.56 -11.68 21.19
N ILE A 248 -4.36 -11.64 20.63
CA ILE A 248 -3.16 -11.22 21.35
C ILE A 248 -3.33 -9.79 21.88
N GLN A 249 -3.82 -8.88 21.06
CA GLN A 249 -4.08 -7.49 21.45
C GLN A 249 -5.16 -7.36 22.53
N ARG A 250 -6.23 -8.14 22.41
CA ARG A 250 -7.28 -8.16 23.44
C ARG A 250 -6.75 -8.56 24.81
N ASP A 251 -5.88 -9.58 24.84
CA ASP A 251 -5.33 -10.12 26.09
C ASP A 251 -4.11 -9.32 26.56
N ASN A 252 -3.43 -8.59 25.66
CA ASN A 252 -2.25 -7.77 25.91
C ASN A 252 -2.34 -6.42 25.14
N PRO A 253 -3.15 -5.46 25.59
CA PRO A 253 -3.44 -4.24 24.83
C PRO A 253 -2.24 -3.35 24.51
N ASN A 254 -1.17 -3.42 25.30
CA ASN A 254 0.04 -2.60 25.15
C ASN A 254 1.12 -3.26 24.29
N LEU A 255 0.91 -4.50 23.84
CA LEU A 255 1.89 -5.22 23.05
C LEU A 255 1.98 -4.63 21.65
N LYS A 256 3.19 -4.28 21.22
CA LYS A 256 3.45 -3.75 19.87
C LYS A 256 3.79 -4.89 18.93
N ILE A 257 2.97 -5.08 17.90
CA ILE A 257 3.10 -6.19 16.95
C ILE A 257 3.37 -5.64 15.55
N ALA A 258 4.40 -6.17 14.88
CA ALA A 258 4.63 -5.93 13.46
C ALA A 258 4.19 -7.14 12.63
N LEU A 259 3.42 -6.89 11.58
CA LEU A 259 3.09 -7.87 10.54
C LEU A 259 3.86 -7.52 9.25
N LEU A 260 4.70 -8.44 8.81
CA LEU A 260 5.44 -8.36 7.55
C LEU A 260 4.84 -9.37 6.56
N ALA A 261 4.08 -8.87 5.58
CA ALA A 261 3.42 -9.73 4.60
C ALA A 261 4.14 -9.69 3.26
N THR A 262 4.28 -10.84 2.59
CA THR A 262 4.92 -10.91 1.26
C THR A 262 3.93 -11.34 0.20
N ASP A 263 3.89 -10.60 -0.91
CA ASP A 263 3.05 -10.85 -2.07
C ASP A 263 3.88 -11.06 -3.36
N PRO A 264 3.39 -11.88 -4.30
CA PRO A 264 4.14 -12.19 -5.50
C PRO A 264 4.11 -11.03 -6.50
N THR A 265 5.26 -10.76 -7.12
CA THR A 265 5.39 -9.83 -8.23
C THR A 265 5.01 -10.49 -9.55
N ARG A 266 4.30 -9.79 -10.42
CA ARG A 266 3.97 -10.26 -11.77
C ARG A 266 5.20 -10.23 -12.67
N LYS A 267 5.64 -11.41 -13.15
CA LYS A 267 6.81 -11.56 -14.02
C LYS A 267 6.76 -10.70 -15.29
N LYS A 268 5.56 -10.45 -15.87
CA LYS A 268 5.41 -9.71 -17.13
C LYS A 268 5.52 -8.18 -16.99
N THR A 269 5.11 -7.63 -15.85
CA THR A 269 4.99 -6.17 -15.68
C THR A 269 5.88 -5.61 -14.59
N GLY A 270 6.44 -6.47 -13.73
CA GLY A 270 7.16 -6.04 -12.54
C GLY A 270 6.27 -5.46 -11.43
N GLY A 271 4.96 -5.32 -11.68
CA GLY A 271 4.02 -4.80 -10.69
C GLY A 271 3.51 -5.88 -9.73
N ALA A 272 3.13 -5.47 -8.54
CA ALA A 272 2.56 -6.36 -7.52
C ALA A 272 1.19 -5.86 -7.07
N LEU A 273 0.34 -6.79 -6.63
CA LEU A 273 -0.83 -6.48 -5.84
C LEU A 273 -0.53 -6.91 -4.41
N LEU A 274 -0.35 -5.94 -3.54
CA LEU A 274 -0.12 -6.11 -2.11
C LEU A 274 -1.51 -6.09 -1.45
N GLY A 275 -2.17 -7.25 -1.47
CA GLY A 275 -3.60 -7.34 -1.20
C GLY A 275 -3.99 -7.83 0.18
N ASP A 276 -3.04 -8.19 1.04
CA ASP A 276 -3.37 -8.79 2.32
C ASP A 276 -3.96 -7.79 3.31
N ARG A 277 -3.55 -6.53 3.23
CA ARG A 277 -4.06 -5.46 4.11
C ARG A 277 -5.60 -5.30 4.07
N ILE A 278 -6.25 -5.54 2.94
CA ILE A 278 -7.73 -5.48 2.82
C ILE A 278 -8.47 -6.46 3.76
N ARG A 279 -7.77 -7.52 4.19
CA ARG A 279 -8.34 -8.58 5.04
C ARG A 279 -8.04 -8.39 6.52
N MET A 280 -7.19 -7.41 6.87
CA MET A 280 -6.74 -7.19 8.23
C MET A 280 -7.65 -6.18 8.94
N ASN A 281 -8.59 -6.69 9.73
CA ASN A 281 -9.50 -5.87 10.54
C ASN A 281 -8.85 -5.39 11.84
N SER A 282 -7.78 -6.05 12.28
CA SER A 282 -7.01 -5.71 13.48
C SER A 282 -6.28 -4.38 13.39
N LEU A 283 -5.93 -3.91 12.18
CA LEU A 283 -5.05 -2.75 11.95
C LEU A 283 -5.64 -1.37 12.33
N THR A 284 -6.76 -1.34 13.01
CA THR A 284 -7.34 -0.12 13.60
C THR A 284 -6.66 0.28 14.94
N ASN A 285 -5.80 -0.59 15.49
CA ASN A 285 -5.10 -0.35 16.75
C ASN A 285 -3.71 0.25 16.48
N GLU A 286 -3.39 1.34 17.19
CA GLU A 286 -2.11 2.06 17.07
C GLU A 286 -0.87 1.25 17.47
N ASN A 287 -1.04 0.14 18.21
CA ASN A 287 0.04 -0.77 18.56
C ASN A 287 0.30 -1.85 17.49
N LEU A 288 -0.46 -1.83 16.40
CA LEU A 288 -0.30 -2.76 15.29
C LEU A 288 0.26 -2.06 14.05
N TYR A 289 1.35 -2.59 13.56
CA TYR A 289 2.04 -2.12 12.37
C TYR A 289 1.98 -3.19 11.27
N MET A 290 1.77 -2.80 10.03
CA MET A 290 1.86 -3.72 8.89
C MET A 290 2.69 -3.11 7.77
N ARG A 291 3.54 -3.93 7.16
CA ARG A 291 4.25 -3.63 5.93
C ARG A 291 4.09 -4.76 4.93
N SER A 292 3.75 -4.42 3.71
CA SER A 292 3.66 -5.35 2.59
C SER A 292 4.93 -5.31 1.73
N PHE A 293 5.45 -6.46 1.35
CA PHE A 293 6.64 -6.60 0.49
C PHE A 293 6.29 -7.32 -0.80
N ALA A 294 6.87 -6.87 -1.90
CA ALA A 294 6.79 -7.54 -3.18
C ALA A 294 8.01 -8.45 -3.38
N SER A 295 7.82 -9.67 -3.88
CA SER A 295 8.93 -10.61 -4.13
C SER A 295 9.90 -10.15 -5.23
N ARG A 296 9.53 -9.16 -6.02
CA ARG A 296 10.34 -8.49 -7.06
C ARG A 296 11.10 -9.46 -7.98
N GLY A 297 10.49 -10.60 -8.30
CA GLY A 297 11.05 -11.58 -9.23
C GLY A 297 12.14 -12.48 -8.66
N SER A 298 12.41 -12.47 -7.37
CA SER A 298 13.33 -13.38 -6.69
C SER A 298 12.95 -14.85 -6.89
N GLY A 299 11.69 -15.13 -7.24
CA GLY A 299 11.13 -16.47 -7.33
C GLY A 299 10.92 -17.15 -5.97
N ARG A 300 11.28 -16.46 -4.89
CA ARG A 300 11.08 -16.88 -3.50
C ARG A 300 9.77 -16.32 -2.97
N GLU A 301 9.16 -17.02 -2.05
CA GLU A 301 7.93 -16.57 -1.38
C GLU A 301 8.23 -15.52 -0.31
N ILE A 302 9.43 -15.53 0.23
CA ILE A 302 9.93 -14.55 1.17
C ILE A 302 10.75 -13.52 0.40
N ALA A 303 10.45 -12.23 0.60
CA ALA A 303 11.23 -11.16 0.00
C ALA A 303 12.69 -11.18 0.50
N ASP A 304 13.63 -10.93 -0.40
CA ASP A 304 15.08 -10.99 -0.09
C ASP A 304 15.49 -10.05 1.04
N CYS A 305 14.74 -8.96 1.25
CA CYS A 305 14.97 -7.96 2.31
C CYS A 305 14.35 -8.33 3.67
N LEU A 306 13.61 -9.46 3.78
CA LEU A 306 12.83 -9.79 4.98
C LEU A 306 13.70 -9.90 6.24
N GLY A 307 14.89 -10.47 6.15
CA GLY A 307 15.83 -10.55 7.27
C GLY A 307 16.20 -9.16 7.82
N ARG A 308 16.49 -8.19 6.94
CA ARG A 308 16.75 -6.80 7.33
C ARG A 308 15.51 -6.11 7.90
N ALA A 309 14.34 -6.40 7.36
CA ALA A 309 13.07 -5.85 7.87
C ALA A 309 12.77 -6.36 9.29
N ILE A 310 13.00 -7.63 9.57
CA ILE A 310 12.89 -8.21 10.93
C ILE A 310 13.86 -7.51 11.88
N GLU A 311 15.12 -7.33 11.46
CA GLU A 311 16.14 -6.64 12.27
C GLU A 311 15.74 -5.19 12.60
N VAL A 312 15.15 -4.46 11.64
CA VAL A 312 14.56 -3.12 11.90
C VAL A 312 13.49 -3.21 12.98
N CYS A 313 12.50 -4.10 12.83
CA CYS A 313 11.41 -4.25 13.80
C CYS A 313 11.93 -4.60 15.20
N GLN A 314 12.93 -5.47 15.31
CA GLN A 314 13.58 -5.78 16.57
C GLN A 314 14.32 -4.58 17.16
N THR A 315 15.04 -3.82 16.33
CA THR A 315 15.83 -2.64 16.75
C THR A 315 14.92 -1.52 17.27
N VAL A 316 13.77 -1.28 16.65
CA VAL A 316 12.82 -0.24 17.10
C VAL A 316 11.93 -0.69 18.25
N GLY A 317 12.00 -1.95 18.69
CA GLY A 317 11.37 -2.45 19.90
C GLY A 317 9.91 -2.88 19.72
N PHE A 318 9.59 -3.58 18.65
CA PHE A 318 8.36 -4.39 18.62
C PHE A 318 8.49 -5.57 19.59
N ASP A 319 7.37 -5.97 20.19
CA ASP A 319 7.31 -7.09 21.15
C ASP A 319 7.10 -8.44 20.47
N LEU A 320 6.48 -8.42 19.28
CA LEU A 320 6.21 -9.61 18.46
C LEU A 320 6.29 -9.24 16.99
N ILE A 321 6.90 -10.10 16.19
CA ILE A 321 6.93 -9.97 14.72
C ILE A 321 6.21 -11.16 14.12
N MET A 322 5.25 -10.91 13.25
CA MET A 322 4.56 -11.94 12.48
C MET A 322 4.97 -11.79 11.01
N VAL A 323 5.29 -12.90 10.37
CA VAL A 323 5.69 -12.96 8.96
C VAL A 323 4.71 -13.84 8.22
N GLU A 324 4.06 -13.29 7.17
CA GLU A 324 3.14 -14.05 6.32
C GLU A 324 3.70 -14.20 4.91
N THR A 325 3.67 -15.44 4.37
CA THR A 325 4.11 -15.73 3.00
C THR A 325 2.96 -15.70 2.01
N SER A 326 3.28 -15.52 0.72
CA SER A 326 2.32 -15.40 -0.38
C SER A 326 1.45 -16.63 -0.66
N GLY A 327 1.78 -17.78 -0.08
CA GLY A 327 0.96 -19.00 -0.22
C GLY A 327 1.06 -19.73 -1.55
N ILE A 328 2.20 -19.63 -2.24
CA ILE A 328 2.43 -20.33 -3.53
C ILE A 328 2.89 -21.80 -3.32
N GLY A 329 3.07 -22.23 -2.10
CA GLY A 329 3.19 -23.66 -1.76
C GLY A 329 4.56 -24.32 -1.92
N GLN A 330 5.60 -23.61 -2.38
CA GLN A 330 6.96 -24.19 -2.54
C GLN A 330 8.05 -23.51 -1.72
N GLY A 331 7.70 -22.56 -0.86
CA GLY A 331 8.66 -21.77 -0.08
C GLY A 331 8.60 -22.02 1.42
N ASP A 332 7.95 -23.09 1.84
CA ASP A 332 7.72 -23.39 3.25
C ASP A 332 9.02 -23.48 4.07
N ASP A 333 10.10 -23.94 3.43
CA ASP A 333 11.41 -24.06 4.08
C ASP A 333 12.06 -22.70 4.36
N ALA A 334 11.84 -21.70 3.50
CA ALA A 334 12.50 -20.38 3.63
C ALA A 334 12.01 -19.57 4.83
N ILE A 335 10.75 -19.73 5.25
CA ILE A 335 10.25 -19.04 6.45
C ILE A 335 10.88 -19.59 7.74
N THR A 336 11.28 -20.87 7.73
CA THR A 336 11.94 -21.50 8.89
C THR A 336 13.34 -20.95 9.14
N GLU A 337 13.95 -20.31 8.14
CA GLU A 337 15.26 -19.66 8.29
C GLU A 337 15.19 -18.34 9.06
N VAL A 338 14.02 -17.68 9.08
CA VAL A 338 13.85 -16.34 9.68
C VAL A 338 12.89 -16.33 10.87
N ALA A 339 12.07 -17.35 11.06
CA ALA A 339 11.10 -17.45 12.14
C ALA A 339 11.60 -18.34 13.28
N ASP A 340 11.29 -17.94 14.52
CA ASP A 340 11.54 -18.78 15.70
C ASP A 340 10.53 -19.93 15.79
N VAL A 341 9.32 -19.70 15.29
CA VAL A 341 8.22 -20.67 15.22
C VAL A 341 7.48 -20.50 13.89
N SER A 342 7.18 -21.59 13.19
CA SER A 342 6.42 -21.61 11.95
C SER A 342 5.38 -22.73 11.94
#